data_e3f3d5b48c56b235fce0fbe417565320
#
_entry.id   e3f3d5b48c56b235fce0fbe417565320
#
_cell.length_a   1.000
_cell.length_b   1.000
_cell.length_c   1.000
_cell.angle_alpha   90.00
_cell.angle_beta   90.00
_cell.angle_gamma   90.00
#
_symmetry.space_group_name_H-M   'P 1'
#
loop_
_entity.id
_entity.type
_entity.pdbx_description
1 polymer ?
#
loop_
_entity_poly.entity_id
_entity_poly.type
_entity_poly.pdbx_seq_one_letter_code
_entity_poly.pdbx_strand_id
1 'polypeptide(L)'
;RRSSDLAGVSFSVVLYAAFLFHLAGYCLRWYIGGRIPLSNGYETMQFMALCILLVACLLHRRFPFTLPFGFLLSGFALLVSYLGQMNPQITPLMPVLVSPWLSIHVSLIMMSYALLAFIMLNGILALCLRKKETENHITGGDERQDNRVEQLTLLSRLLLYPATFFLGAGIFLGAVWANVSWGRYWAWDPKEVWALITFLVYGVAFHSQSLQIFRKPLFFHIYMILAFLTVLMTYFGVNYVLGGIHSYANS
;
A
#
# COMPACT_ATOMS: atom_id res chain seq x y z
N ARG A 1 -25.76 -3.06 22.58
CA ARG A 1 -26.01 -2.80 21.14
C ARG A 1 -25.91 -1.31 20.83
N ARG A 2 -26.66 -0.43 21.55
CA ARG A 2 -26.69 1.03 21.29
C ARG A 2 -25.33 1.73 21.52
N SER A 3 -24.55 1.31 22.50
CA SER A 3 -23.20 1.88 22.77
C SER A 3 -22.16 1.45 21.73
N SER A 4 -22.21 0.21 21.23
CA SER A 4 -21.33 -0.27 20.17
C SER A 4 -21.60 0.39 18.82
N ASP A 5 -22.86 0.68 18.53
CA ASP A 5 -23.27 1.36 17.31
C ASP A 5 -22.82 2.84 17.34
N LEU A 6 -22.96 3.52 18.48
CA LEU A 6 -22.46 4.88 18.69
C LEU A 6 -20.94 4.96 18.57
N ALA A 7 -20.20 4.00 19.13
CA ALA A 7 -18.75 3.93 18.99
C ALA A 7 -18.34 3.74 17.52
N GLY A 8 -19.00 2.85 16.79
CA GLY A 8 -18.74 2.64 15.36
C GLY A 8 -18.98 3.87 14.50
N VAL A 9 -20.05 4.63 14.78
CA VAL A 9 -20.35 5.91 14.11
C VAL A 9 -19.27 6.94 14.44
N SER A 10 -18.87 7.06 15.71
CA SER A 10 -17.83 8.02 16.13
C SER A 10 -16.50 7.73 15.44
N PHE A 11 -16.06 6.47 15.37
CA PHE A 11 -14.82 6.10 14.68
C PHE A 11 -14.89 6.37 13.17
N SER A 12 -16.05 6.17 12.54
CA SER A 12 -16.24 6.50 11.12
C SER A 12 -16.15 8.00 10.87
N VAL A 13 -16.74 8.83 11.74
CA VAL A 13 -16.63 10.29 11.66
C VAL A 13 -15.18 10.73 11.78
N VAL A 14 -14.43 10.17 12.74
CA VAL A 14 -13.00 10.47 12.92
C VAL A 14 -12.20 10.06 11.66
N LEU A 15 -12.52 8.91 11.02
CA LEU A 15 -11.85 8.48 9.79
C LEU A 15 -12.06 9.49 8.66
N TYR A 16 -13.30 9.93 8.43
CA TYR A 16 -13.59 10.93 7.40
C TYR A 16 -12.95 12.29 7.72
N ALA A 17 -12.97 12.71 8.99
CA ALA A 17 -12.32 13.95 9.41
C ALA A 17 -10.80 13.88 9.19
N ALA A 18 -10.16 12.77 9.55
CA ALA A 18 -8.73 12.54 9.32
C ALA A 18 -8.40 12.56 7.82
N PHE A 19 -9.21 11.89 6.99
CA PHE A 19 -9.04 11.90 5.53
C PHE A 19 -9.14 13.33 4.97
N LEU A 20 -10.19 14.07 5.32
CA LEU A 20 -10.40 15.43 4.82
C LEU A 20 -9.30 16.39 5.31
N PHE A 21 -8.88 16.29 6.56
CA PHE A 21 -7.78 17.09 7.09
C PHE A 21 -6.47 16.81 6.35
N HIS A 22 -6.15 15.53 6.14
CA HIS A 22 -4.95 15.13 5.42
C HIS A 22 -5.00 15.54 3.94
N LEU A 23 -6.16 15.39 3.30
CA LEU A 23 -6.40 15.83 1.92
C LEU A 23 -6.21 17.35 1.80
N ALA A 24 -6.75 18.14 2.73
CA ALA A 24 -6.59 19.59 2.74
C ALA A 24 -5.10 19.98 2.86
N GLY A 25 -4.37 19.34 3.77
CA GLY A 25 -2.92 19.56 3.93
C GLY A 25 -2.14 19.20 2.65
N TYR A 26 -2.49 18.09 1.99
CA TYR A 26 -1.89 17.66 0.75
C TYR A 26 -2.19 18.65 -0.40
N CYS A 27 -3.43 19.13 -0.52
CA CYS A 27 -3.83 20.13 -1.51
C CYS A 27 -3.14 21.49 -1.28
N LEU A 28 -3.01 21.94 -0.02
CA LEU A 28 -2.26 23.14 0.32
C LEU A 28 -0.79 23.03 -0.07
N ARG A 29 -0.16 21.86 0.21
CA ARG A 29 1.21 21.61 -0.22
C ARG A 29 1.36 21.64 -1.73
N TRP A 30 0.39 21.08 -2.47
CA TRP A 30 0.34 21.15 -3.94
C TRP A 30 0.26 22.60 -4.42
N TYR A 31 -0.66 23.37 -3.83
CA TYR A 31 -0.86 24.78 -4.20
C TYR A 31 0.40 25.62 -3.95
N ILE A 32 1.01 25.51 -2.76
CA ILE A 32 2.22 26.24 -2.38
C ILE A 32 3.42 25.82 -3.24
N GLY A 33 3.57 24.52 -3.50
CA GLY A 33 4.68 24.01 -4.27
C GLY A 33 4.54 24.16 -5.79
N GLY A 34 3.35 24.52 -6.29
CA GLY A 34 3.07 24.63 -7.74
C GLY A 34 3.19 23.32 -8.50
N ARG A 35 3.31 22.18 -7.81
CA ARG A 35 3.54 20.85 -8.37
C ARG A 35 2.89 19.76 -7.52
N ILE A 36 2.59 18.60 -8.13
CA ILE A 36 2.09 17.43 -7.40
C ILE A 36 3.16 16.99 -6.38
N PRO A 37 2.81 16.86 -5.08
CA PRO A 37 3.76 16.51 -4.02
C PRO A 37 4.11 15.01 -4.05
N LEU A 38 5.01 14.58 -4.94
CA LEU A 38 5.43 13.18 -5.14
C LEU A 38 6.94 13.06 -5.44
N SER A 39 7.73 14.07 -5.08
CA SER A 39 9.09 14.20 -5.57
C SER A 39 10.15 13.74 -4.58
N ASN A 40 9.81 13.57 -3.33
CA ASN A 40 10.72 13.07 -2.29
C ASN A 40 10.03 12.04 -1.39
N GLY A 41 10.80 11.41 -0.51
CA GLY A 41 10.31 10.37 0.40
C GLY A 41 9.18 10.86 1.32
N TYR A 42 9.29 12.10 1.84
CA TYR A 42 8.25 12.70 2.67
C TYR A 42 6.92 12.81 1.91
N GLU A 43 6.94 13.37 0.71
CA GLU A 43 5.75 13.58 -0.12
C GLU A 43 5.09 12.26 -0.54
N THR A 44 5.90 11.24 -0.88
CA THR A 44 5.38 9.92 -1.24
C THR A 44 4.74 9.20 -0.06
N MET A 45 5.28 9.33 1.17
CA MET A 45 4.66 8.79 2.37
C MET A 45 3.35 9.51 2.72
N GLN A 46 3.29 10.85 2.58
CA GLN A 46 2.07 11.62 2.75
C GLN A 46 0.98 11.15 1.76
N PHE A 47 1.34 10.99 0.48
CA PHE A 47 0.42 10.48 -0.52
C PHE A 47 -0.01 9.03 -0.24
N MET A 48 0.90 8.15 0.19
CA MET A 48 0.56 6.79 0.57
C MET A 48 -0.43 6.76 1.75
N ALA A 49 -0.22 7.60 2.78
CA ALA A 49 -1.15 7.74 3.90
C ALA A 49 -2.54 8.21 3.43
N LEU A 50 -2.59 9.15 2.48
CA LEU A 50 -3.83 9.63 1.88
C LEU A 50 -4.56 8.50 1.13
N CYS A 51 -3.85 7.72 0.32
CA CYS A 51 -4.40 6.56 -0.39
C CYS A 51 -4.96 5.51 0.59
N ILE A 52 -4.24 5.23 1.67
CA ILE A 52 -4.69 4.31 2.72
C ILE A 52 -5.99 4.79 3.36
N LEU A 53 -6.08 6.05 3.76
CA LEU A 53 -7.30 6.63 4.33
C LEU A 53 -8.45 6.60 3.33
N LEU A 54 -8.20 6.89 2.05
CA LEU A 54 -9.20 6.79 0.98
C LEU A 54 -9.76 5.36 0.86
N VAL A 55 -8.88 4.36 0.79
CA VAL A 55 -9.28 2.94 0.72
C VAL A 55 -10.11 2.55 1.95
N ALA A 56 -9.70 2.97 3.15
CA ALA A 56 -10.46 2.74 4.36
C ALA A 56 -11.85 3.40 4.31
N CYS A 57 -11.94 4.65 3.87
CA CYS A 57 -13.22 5.37 3.70
C CYS A 57 -14.17 4.68 2.72
N LEU A 58 -13.65 4.10 1.64
CA LEU A 58 -14.46 3.40 0.64
C LEU A 58 -14.95 2.03 1.13
N LEU A 59 -14.14 1.33 1.94
CA LEU A 59 -14.37 -0.07 2.26
C LEU A 59 -15.00 -0.30 3.65
N HIS A 60 -14.87 0.63 4.62
CA HIS A 60 -15.25 0.37 6.02
C HIS A 60 -16.73 0.01 6.21
N ARG A 61 -17.63 0.48 5.33
CA ARG A 61 -19.05 0.14 5.41
C ARG A 61 -19.33 -1.33 5.10
N ARG A 62 -18.58 -1.89 4.16
CA ARG A 62 -18.70 -3.31 3.75
C ARG A 62 -17.81 -4.23 4.58
N PHE A 63 -16.63 -3.74 4.96
CA PHE A 63 -15.61 -4.45 5.72
C PHE A 63 -15.17 -3.61 6.92
N PRO A 64 -15.88 -3.67 8.07
CA PRO A 64 -15.63 -2.78 9.21
C PRO A 64 -14.21 -2.82 9.78
N PHE A 65 -13.49 -3.92 9.60
CA PHE A 65 -12.09 -4.06 10.03
C PHE A 65 -11.11 -3.20 9.22
N THR A 66 -11.51 -2.66 8.06
CA THR A 66 -10.67 -1.73 7.30
C THR A 66 -10.54 -0.37 7.98
N LEU A 67 -11.45 -0.02 8.88
CA LEU A 67 -11.39 1.23 9.65
C LEU A 67 -10.15 1.29 10.56
N PRO A 68 -9.91 0.35 11.50
CA PRO A 68 -8.68 0.35 12.28
C PRO A 68 -7.43 0.16 11.41
N PHE A 69 -7.51 -0.56 10.30
CA PHE A 69 -6.39 -0.70 9.38
C PHE A 69 -6.03 0.62 8.70
N GLY A 70 -7.02 1.42 8.33
CA GLY A 70 -6.81 2.75 7.79
C GLY A 70 -6.00 3.63 8.74
N PHE A 71 -6.37 3.68 10.02
CA PHE A 71 -5.62 4.43 11.02
C PHE A 71 -4.22 3.86 11.27
N LEU A 72 -4.10 2.54 11.40
CA LEU A 72 -2.82 1.90 11.69
C LEU A 72 -1.82 2.11 10.55
N LEU A 73 -2.22 1.82 9.31
CA LEU A 73 -1.32 1.93 8.15
C LEU A 73 -0.99 3.37 7.80
N SER A 74 -1.99 4.27 7.82
CA SER A 74 -1.73 5.70 7.53
C SER A 74 -0.84 6.32 8.61
N GLY A 75 -1.14 6.04 9.88
CA GLY A 75 -0.29 6.48 11.00
C GLY A 75 1.13 5.92 10.91
N PHE A 76 1.28 4.65 10.52
CA PHE A 76 2.59 4.04 10.31
C PHE A 76 3.36 4.69 9.15
N ALA A 77 2.70 4.97 8.02
CA ALA A 77 3.34 5.66 6.90
C ALA A 77 3.85 7.06 7.30
N LEU A 78 3.04 7.82 8.06
CA LEU A 78 3.46 9.12 8.60
C LEU A 78 4.59 9.00 9.62
N LEU A 79 4.54 7.99 10.49
CA LEU A 79 5.59 7.71 11.47
C LEU A 79 6.91 7.36 10.79
N VAL A 80 6.90 6.55 9.74
CA VAL A 80 8.08 6.21 8.94
C VAL A 80 8.70 7.48 8.32
N SER A 81 7.86 8.37 7.79
CA SER A 81 8.31 9.67 7.27
C SER A 81 9.01 10.51 8.34
N TYR A 82 8.47 10.53 9.55
CA TYR A 82 9.02 11.28 10.68
C TYR A 82 10.34 10.64 11.21
N LEU A 83 10.33 9.34 11.50
CA LEU A 83 11.51 8.63 12.03
C LEU A 83 12.65 8.55 11.00
N GLY A 84 12.32 8.44 9.71
CA GLY A 84 13.28 8.49 8.62
C GLY A 84 13.89 9.87 8.39
N GLN A 85 13.53 10.88 9.18
CA GLN A 85 13.97 12.28 9.04
C GLN A 85 13.84 12.80 7.61
N MET A 86 12.79 12.37 6.92
CA MET A 86 12.51 12.76 5.55
C MET A 86 12.23 14.26 5.49
N ASN A 87 12.89 14.96 4.56
CA ASN A 87 12.82 16.41 4.47
C ASN A 87 11.41 16.91 4.10
N PRO A 88 10.70 17.66 4.98
CA PRO A 88 9.39 18.20 4.70
C PRO A 88 9.40 19.49 3.88
N GLN A 89 10.57 20.08 3.60
CA GLN A 89 10.69 21.33 2.89
C GLN A 89 10.21 21.21 1.43
N ILE A 90 9.60 22.27 0.93
CA ILE A 90 9.23 22.37 -0.48
C ILE A 90 10.43 22.99 -1.21
N THR A 91 11.24 22.14 -1.84
CA THR A 91 12.45 22.56 -2.57
C THR A 91 12.19 22.59 -4.08
N PRO A 92 12.91 23.43 -4.83
CA PRO A 92 12.91 23.36 -6.30
C PRO A 92 13.35 21.96 -6.76
N LEU A 93 12.69 21.47 -7.82
CA LEU A 93 13.02 20.15 -8.37
C LEU A 93 14.17 20.24 -9.38
N MET A 94 14.96 19.19 -9.45
CA MET A 94 15.84 18.97 -10.58
C MET A 94 15.01 18.83 -11.87
N PRO A 95 15.46 19.36 -13.01
CA PRO A 95 14.67 19.34 -14.26
C PRO A 95 14.16 17.96 -14.66
N VAL A 96 14.92 16.90 -14.42
CA VAL A 96 14.54 15.52 -14.73
C VAL A 96 13.31 15.03 -13.93
N LEU A 97 13.07 15.64 -12.76
CA LEU A 97 11.92 15.30 -11.91
C LEU A 97 10.67 16.11 -12.24
N VAL A 98 10.78 17.14 -13.10
CA VAL A 98 9.65 17.97 -13.56
C VAL A 98 9.00 17.28 -14.76
N SER A 99 8.22 16.22 -14.50
CA SER A 99 7.58 15.44 -15.56
C SER A 99 6.20 14.96 -15.11
N PRO A 100 5.14 15.16 -15.91
CA PRO A 100 3.83 14.59 -15.66
C PRO A 100 3.86 13.05 -15.61
N TRP A 101 4.69 12.43 -16.44
CA TRP A 101 4.86 10.97 -16.48
C TRP A 101 5.37 10.42 -15.15
N LEU A 102 6.35 11.10 -14.55
CA LEU A 102 6.86 10.73 -13.23
C LEU A 102 5.76 10.82 -12.17
N SER A 103 5.00 11.91 -12.15
CA SER A 103 3.95 12.10 -11.15
C SER A 103 2.87 11.03 -11.25
N ILE A 104 2.43 10.67 -12.46
CA ILE A 104 1.44 9.60 -12.67
C ILE A 104 2.03 8.24 -12.29
N HIS A 105 3.27 7.95 -12.72
CA HIS A 105 3.97 6.73 -12.34
C HIS A 105 4.01 6.54 -10.82
N VAL A 106 4.53 7.53 -10.09
CA VAL A 106 4.66 7.45 -8.62
C VAL A 106 3.30 7.33 -7.95
N SER A 107 2.26 8.05 -8.45
CA SER A 107 0.90 7.93 -7.91
C SER A 107 0.37 6.50 -7.99
N LEU A 108 0.54 5.83 -9.13
CA LEU A 108 0.08 4.46 -9.34
C LEU A 108 0.87 3.47 -8.47
N ILE A 109 2.18 3.63 -8.38
CA ILE A 109 3.02 2.79 -7.52
C ILE A 109 2.61 2.92 -6.04
N MET A 110 2.42 4.15 -5.54
CA MET A 110 2.02 4.38 -4.14
C MET A 110 0.61 3.86 -3.86
N MET A 111 -0.33 4.02 -4.80
CA MET A 111 -1.67 3.43 -4.68
C MET A 111 -1.59 1.90 -4.61
N SER A 112 -0.79 1.27 -5.47
CA SER A 112 -0.54 -0.17 -5.42
C SER A 112 -0.02 -0.58 -4.05
N TYR A 113 1.03 0.07 -3.54
CA TYR A 113 1.64 -0.27 -2.25
C TYR A 113 0.67 -0.09 -1.08
N ALA A 114 -0.20 0.92 -1.12
CA ALA A 114 -1.28 1.07 -0.14
C ALA A 114 -2.23 -0.13 -0.12
N LEU A 115 -2.67 -0.60 -1.29
CA LEU A 115 -3.53 -1.79 -1.41
C LEU A 115 -2.82 -3.07 -0.96
N LEU A 116 -1.55 -3.24 -1.33
CA LEU A 116 -0.74 -4.39 -0.91
C LEU A 116 -0.51 -4.40 0.61
N ALA A 117 -0.36 -3.24 1.24
CA ALA A 117 -0.29 -3.12 2.70
C ALA A 117 -1.60 -3.56 3.38
N PHE A 118 -2.77 -3.21 2.83
CA PHE A 118 -4.04 -3.74 3.31
C PHE A 118 -4.12 -5.26 3.21
N ILE A 119 -3.68 -5.84 2.09
CA ILE A 119 -3.64 -7.29 1.89
C ILE A 119 -2.73 -7.95 2.92
N MET A 120 -1.58 -7.37 3.21
CA MET A 120 -0.65 -7.87 4.22
C MET A 120 -1.29 -7.85 5.62
N LEU A 121 -1.95 -6.75 6.03
CA LEU A 121 -2.65 -6.70 7.33
C LEU A 121 -3.83 -7.66 7.39
N ASN A 122 -4.59 -7.83 6.32
CA ASN A 122 -5.63 -8.85 6.24
C ASN A 122 -5.04 -10.24 6.51
N GLY A 123 -3.87 -10.52 5.93
CA GLY A 123 -3.16 -11.77 6.14
C GLY A 123 -2.76 -11.98 7.61
N ILE A 124 -2.15 -10.97 8.23
CA ILE A 124 -1.76 -11.04 9.66
C ILE A 124 -3.00 -11.29 10.53
N LEU A 125 -4.08 -10.53 10.32
CA LEU A 125 -5.31 -10.71 11.11
C LEU A 125 -5.92 -12.10 10.90
N ALA A 126 -5.94 -12.62 9.66
CA ALA A 126 -6.46 -13.96 9.36
C ALA A 126 -5.66 -15.06 10.09
N LEU A 127 -4.32 -14.94 10.15
CA LEU A 127 -3.47 -15.86 10.88
C LEU A 127 -3.70 -15.79 12.40
N CYS A 128 -3.83 -14.58 12.96
CA CYS A 128 -4.11 -14.37 14.38
C CYS A 128 -5.45 -14.98 14.80
N LEU A 129 -6.50 -14.78 13.98
CA LEU A 129 -7.83 -15.35 14.25
C LEU A 129 -7.79 -16.88 14.22
N ARG A 130 -7.10 -17.46 13.24
CA ARG A 130 -6.98 -18.91 13.09
C ARG A 130 -6.18 -19.56 14.22
N LYS A 131 -5.11 -18.92 14.72
CA LYS A 131 -4.36 -19.40 15.88
C LYS A 131 -5.26 -19.51 17.10
N LYS A 132 -6.10 -18.50 17.33
CA LYS A 132 -7.05 -18.48 18.45
C LYS A 132 -8.11 -19.60 18.33
N GLU A 133 -8.51 -19.95 17.11
CA GLU A 133 -9.42 -21.06 16.82
C GLU A 133 -8.82 -22.40 17.22
N THR A 134 -7.56 -22.66 16.89
CA THR A 134 -6.84 -23.90 17.27
C THR A 134 -6.71 -24.03 18.79
N GLU A 135 -6.53 -22.92 19.51
CA GLU A 135 -6.48 -22.91 20.97
C GLU A 135 -7.87 -23.14 21.60
N ASN A 136 -8.95 -22.68 20.96
CA ASN A 136 -10.33 -22.78 21.43
C ASN A 136 -11.06 -24.05 20.95
N HIS A 137 -10.49 -24.84 20.04
CA HIS A 137 -11.11 -26.08 19.53
C HIS A 137 -11.37 -27.16 20.62
N ILE A 138 -10.85 -26.95 21.82
CA ILE A 138 -11.18 -27.73 23.03
C ILE A 138 -12.61 -27.37 23.53
N THR A 139 -13.26 -26.28 23.04
CA THR A 139 -14.53 -25.73 23.54
C THR A 139 -15.61 -25.47 22.49
N GLY A 140 -15.54 -26.11 21.29
CA GLY A 140 -16.54 -25.96 20.22
C GLY A 140 -16.29 -24.72 19.33
N GLY A 141 -15.92 -24.98 18.08
CA GLY A 141 -15.56 -23.92 17.10
C GLY A 141 -16.65 -22.87 16.89
N ASP A 142 -16.26 -21.61 16.82
CA ASP A 142 -17.15 -20.46 16.62
C ASP A 142 -17.30 -20.18 15.11
N GLU A 143 -18.43 -20.57 14.50
CA GLU A 143 -18.82 -20.30 13.10
C GLU A 143 -18.62 -18.80 12.71
N ARG A 144 -18.60 -17.92 13.68
CA ARG A 144 -18.40 -16.49 13.51
C ARG A 144 -16.96 -16.14 13.12
N GLN A 145 -15.97 -16.94 13.50
CA GLN A 145 -14.56 -16.75 13.18
C GLN A 145 -14.22 -17.20 11.76
N ASP A 146 -14.77 -18.34 11.34
CA ASP A 146 -14.63 -18.83 9.96
C ASP A 146 -15.15 -17.81 8.95
N ASN A 147 -16.30 -17.20 9.22
CA ASN A 147 -16.88 -16.13 8.42
C ASN A 147 -15.96 -14.89 8.32
N ARG A 148 -15.20 -14.56 9.36
CA ARG A 148 -14.25 -13.44 9.35
C ARG A 148 -13.02 -13.74 8.50
N VAL A 149 -12.45 -14.93 8.62
CA VAL A 149 -11.29 -15.33 7.80
C VAL A 149 -11.68 -15.39 6.32
N GLU A 150 -12.89 -15.84 6.01
CA GLU A 150 -13.41 -15.84 4.65
C GLU A 150 -13.57 -14.40 4.10
N GLN A 151 -14.12 -13.47 4.89
CA GLN A 151 -14.23 -12.06 4.50
C GLN A 151 -12.86 -11.40 4.27
N LEU A 152 -11.85 -11.69 5.12
CA LEU A 152 -10.49 -11.21 4.94
C LEU A 152 -9.86 -11.75 3.65
N THR A 153 -10.11 -13.04 3.37
CA THR A 153 -9.62 -13.69 2.15
C THR A 153 -10.28 -13.09 0.91
N LEU A 154 -11.59 -12.89 0.95
CA LEU A 154 -12.36 -12.27 -0.13
C LEU A 154 -11.85 -10.86 -0.41
N LEU A 155 -11.73 -10.03 0.63
CA LEU A 155 -11.21 -8.67 0.48
C LEU A 155 -9.79 -8.65 -0.08
N SER A 156 -8.90 -9.51 0.41
CA SER A 156 -7.53 -9.58 -0.08
C SER A 156 -7.47 -9.97 -1.56
N ARG A 157 -8.30 -10.90 -2.00
CA ARG A 157 -8.42 -11.28 -3.41
C ARG A 157 -8.97 -10.14 -4.26
N LEU A 158 -9.99 -9.42 -3.78
CA LEU A 158 -10.57 -8.27 -4.48
C LEU A 158 -9.55 -7.13 -4.62
N LEU A 159 -8.78 -6.84 -3.58
CA LEU A 159 -7.76 -5.79 -3.60
C LEU A 159 -6.54 -6.16 -4.46
N LEU A 160 -6.26 -7.44 -4.62
CA LEU A 160 -5.10 -7.92 -5.40
C LEU A 160 -5.19 -7.49 -6.88
N TYR A 161 -6.40 -7.48 -7.48
CA TYR A 161 -6.59 -7.07 -8.87
C TYR A 161 -6.19 -5.60 -9.12
N PRO A 162 -6.78 -4.61 -8.43
CA PRO A 162 -6.36 -3.23 -8.65
C PRO A 162 -4.92 -2.97 -8.19
N ALA A 163 -4.44 -3.65 -7.13
CA ALA A 163 -3.06 -3.48 -6.67
C ALA A 163 -2.05 -3.86 -7.76
N THR A 164 -2.19 -5.03 -8.36
CA THR A 164 -1.29 -5.50 -9.41
C THR A 164 -1.48 -4.74 -10.72
N PHE A 165 -2.71 -4.31 -11.03
CA PHE A 165 -2.97 -3.44 -12.18
C PHE A 165 -2.22 -2.10 -12.04
N PHE A 166 -2.33 -1.43 -10.89
CA PHE A 166 -1.63 -0.18 -10.64
C PHE A 166 -0.11 -0.36 -10.62
N LEU A 167 0.38 -1.49 -10.10
CA LEU A 167 1.81 -1.79 -10.12
C LEU A 167 2.31 -1.95 -11.56
N GLY A 168 1.65 -2.75 -12.36
CA GLY A 168 2.02 -2.97 -13.77
C GLY A 168 1.94 -1.68 -14.58
N ALA A 169 0.81 -0.96 -14.51
CA ALA A 169 0.65 0.33 -15.18
C ALA A 169 1.71 1.34 -14.74
N GLY A 170 2.01 1.37 -13.42
CA GLY A 170 3.08 2.19 -12.87
C GLY A 170 4.44 1.85 -13.49
N ILE A 171 4.82 0.57 -13.57
CA ILE A 171 6.08 0.14 -14.20
C ILE A 171 6.17 0.62 -15.65
N PHE A 172 5.11 0.44 -16.44
CA PHE A 172 5.08 0.91 -17.84
C PHE A 172 5.25 2.42 -17.96
N LEU A 173 4.54 3.20 -17.13
CA LEU A 173 4.67 4.66 -17.17
C LEU A 173 6.03 5.12 -16.66
N GLY A 174 6.63 4.39 -15.72
CA GLY A 174 8.02 4.60 -15.29
C GLY A 174 9.01 4.40 -16.44
N ALA A 175 8.81 3.36 -17.25
CA ALA A 175 9.61 3.11 -18.45
C ALA A 175 9.47 4.25 -19.48
N VAL A 176 8.24 4.77 -19.70
CA VAL A 176 8.02 5.94 -20.58
C VAL A 176 8.77 7.16 -20.04
N TRP A 177 8.68 7.44 -18.74
CA TRP A 177 9.42 8.53 -18.11
C TRP A 177 10.94 8.34 -18.25
N ALA A 178 11.44 7.13 -18.03
CA ALA A 178 12.87 6.81 -18.19
C ALA A 178 13.37 7.08 -19.61
N ASN A 179 12.57 6.73 -20.62
CA ASN A 179 12.92 7.01 -22.01
C ASN A 179 12.96 8.53 -22.31
N VAL A 180 11.99 9.30 -21.79
CA VAL A 180 11.98 10.76 -21.96
C VAL A 180 13.16 11.41 -21.24
N SER A 181 13.53 10.91 -20.06
CA SER A 181 14.57 11.50 -19.21
C SER A 181 15.99 11.06 -19.55
N TRP A 182 16.17 9.82 -19.98
CA TRP A 182 17.50 9.20 -20.20
C TRP A 182 17.66 8.50 -21.56
N GLY A 183 16.65 8.57 -22.44
CA GLY A 183 16.70 8.02 -23.79
C GLY A 183 16.59 6.49 -23.85
N ARG A 184 16.17 5.83 -22.79
CA ARG A 184 16.00 4.37 -22.74
C ARG A 184 14.86 3.98 -21.81
N TYR A 185 14.05 3.00 -22.21
CA TYR A 185 12.88 2.52 -21.43
C TYR A 185 13.27 1.68 -20.23
N TRP A 186 14.42 1.01 -20.26
CA TRP A 186 14.86 0.06 -19.24
C TRP A 186 16.38 0.06 -19.11
N ALA A 187 16.89 0.11 -17.91
CA ALA A 187 18.32 0.19 -17.62
C ALA A 187 18.84 -0.93 -16.72
N TRP A 188 17.99 -1.87 -16.30
CA TRP A 188 18.30 -2.87 -15.29
C TRP A 188 18.72 -2.26 -13.94
N ASP A 189 18.25 -1.06 -13.67
CA ASP A 189 18.46 -0.41 -12.37
C ASP A 189 17.81 -1.24 -11.25
N PRO A 190 18.40 -1.29 -10.05
CA PRO A 190 17.84 -2.07 -8.94
C PRO A 190 16.37 -1.80 -8.66
N LYS A 191 15.91 -0.55 -8.82
CA LYS A 191 14.50 -0.17 -8.60
C LYS A 191 13.57 -0.76 -9.66
N GLU A 192 13.99 -0.76 -10.92
CA GLU A 192 13.26 -1.40 -12.02
C GLU A 192 13.14 -2.91 -11.82
N VAL A 193 14.27 -3.55 -11.48
CA VAL A 193 14.33 -5.00 -11.26
C VAL A 193 13.45 -5.42 -10.08
N TRP A 194 13.54 -4.73 -8.93
CA TRP A 194 12.74 -5.07 -7.77
C TRP A 194 11.25 -4.77 -7.95
N ALA A 195 10.90 -3.73 -8.72
CA ALA A 195 9.50 -3.48 -9.10
C ALA A 195 8.94 -4.62 -9.96
N LEU A 196 9.73 -5.11 -10.93
CA LEU A 196 9.36 -6.27 -11.75
C LEU A 196 9.24 -7.56 -10.92
N ILE A 197 10.20 -7.82 -10.01
CA ILE A 197 10.13 -8.97 -9.09
C ILE A 197 8.84 -8.90 -8.26
N THR A 198 8.53 -7.73 -7.70
CA THR A 198 7.30 -7.52 -6.92
C THR A 198 6.06 -7.82 -7.77
N PHE A 199 6.01 -7.32 -9.00
CA PHE A 199 4.89 -7.58 -9.92
C PHE A 199 4.73 -9.07 -10.22
N LEU A 200 5.81 -9.78 -10.50
CA LEU A 200 5.79 -11.22 -10.78
C LEU A 200 5.38 -12.04 -9.55
N VAL A 201 5.92 -11.71 -8.36
CA VAL A 201 5.57 -12.38 -7.11
C VAL A 201 4.07 -12.27 -6.83
N TYR A 202 3.48 -11.08 -6.91
CA TYR A 202 2.03 -10.94 -6.74
C TYR A 202 1.23 -11.56 -7.90
N GLY A 203 1.77 -11.54 -9.12
CA GLY A 203 1.19 -12.16 -10.31
C GLY A 203 0.97 -13.66 -10.17
N VAL A 204 1.87 -14.38 -9.48
CA VAL A 204 1.73 -15.83 -9.24
C VAL A 204 0.42 -16.17 -8.53
N ALA A 205 -0.06 -15.31 -7.63
CA ALA A 205 -1.28 -15.56 -6.86
C ALA A 205 -2.57 -15.58 -7.69
N PHE A 206 -2.57 -15.06 -8.90
CA PHE A 206 -3.71 -15.16 -9.84
C PHE A 206 -3.87 -16.57 -10.41
N HIS A 207 -2.84 -17.40 -10.39
CA HIS A 207 -2.85 -18.73 -10.96
C HIS A 207 -3.45 -19.79 -10.03
N SER A 208 -4.44 -19.40 -9.21
CA SER A 208 -5.10 -20.30 -8.24
C SER A 208 -5.82 -21.48 -8.88
N GLN A 209 -6.11 -21.43 -10.19
CA GLN A 209 -6.67 -22.56 -10.94
C GLN A 209 -5.60 -23.64 -11.21
N SER A 210 -4.41 -23.22 -11.63
CA SER A 210 -3.27 -24.11 -11.90
C SER A 210 -2.52 -24.48 -10.63
N LEU A 211 -2.38 -23.52 -9.70
CA LEU A 211 -1.72 -23.70 -8.43
C LEU A 211 -2.75 -23.82 -7.30
N GLN A 212 -3.33 -25.00 -7.15
CA GLN A 212 -4.43 -25.26 -6.20
C GLN A 212 -4.11 -24.88 -4.75
N ILE A 213 -2.81 -24.81 -4.38
CA ILE A 213 -2.37 -24.42 -3.04
C ILE A 213 -2.84 -22.99 -2.67
N PHE A 214 -2.97 -22.09 -3.65
CA PHE A 214 -3.49 -20.73 -3.44
C PHE A 214 -4.99 -20.68 -3.15
N ARG A 215 -5.73 -21.77 -3.34
CA ARG A 215 -7.13 -21.89 -2.91
C ARG A 215 -7.25 -21.98 -1.38
N LYS A 216 -6.22 -22.50 -0.71
CA LYS A 216 -6.17 -22.63 0.75
C LYS A 216 -5.94 -21.26 1.38
N PRO A 217 -6.88 -20.73 2.21
CA PRO A 217 -6.77 -19.38 2.79
C PRO A 217 -5.47 -19.18 3.60
N LEU A 218 -5.06 -20.18 4.36
CA LEU A 218 -3.84 -20.13 5.16
C LEU A 218 -2.60 -19.89 4.30
N PHE A 219 -2.41 -20.68 3.25
CA PHE A 219 -1.27 -20.53 2.35
C PHE A 219 -1.30 -19.17 1.64
N PHE A 220 -2.48 -18.77 1.15
CA PHE A 220 -2.66 -17.49 0.49
C PHE A 220 -2.23 -16.33 1.39
N HIS A 221 -2.68 -16.28 2.63
CA HIS A 221 -2.33 -15.21 3.56
C HIS A 221 -0.85 -15.21 3.95
N ILE A 222 -0.24 -16.37 4.22
CA ILE A 222 1.21 -16.46 4.46
C ILE A 222 1.98 -15.95 3.25
N TYR A 223 1.59 -16.37 2.05
CA TYR A 223 2.23 -15.91 0.82
C TYR A 223 2.14 -14.39 0.65
N MET A 224 0.97 -13.78 0.89
CA MET A 224 0.79 -12.33 0.79
C MET A 224 1.64 -11.55 1.80
N ILE A 225 1.79 -12.06 3.01
CA ILE A 225 2.66 -11.46 4.02
C ILE A 225 4.13 -11.50 3.56
N LEU A 226 4.59 -12.66 3.09
CA LEU A 226 5.97 -12.81 2.59
C LEU A 226 6.20 -11.99 1.30
N ALA A 227 5.22 -11.95 0.40
CA ALA A 227 5.28 -11.14 -0.80
C ALA A 227 5.46 -9.64 -0.48
N PHE A 228 4.92 -9.16 0.63
CA PHE A 228 5.08 -7.76 1.03
C PHE A 228 6.54 -7.37 1.32
N LEU A 229 7.41 -8.33 1.63
CA LEU A 229 8.85 -8.07 1.78
C LEU A 229 9.47 -7.56 0.47
N THR A 230 8.95 -7.94 -0.70
CA THR A 230 9.42 -7.41 -1.98
C THR A 230 9.05 -5.93 -2.14
N VAL A 231 7.90 -5.50 -1.62
CA VAL A 231 7.50 -4.08 -1.58
C VAL A 231 8.46 -3.30 -0.68
N LEU A 232 8.75 -3.81 0.52
CA LEU A 232 9.70 -3.18 1.43
C LEU A 232 11.09 -3.09 0.82
N MET A 233 11.53 -4.14 0.13
CA MET A 233 12.81 -4.13 -0.58
C MET A 233 12.83 -3.12 -1.72
N THR A 234 11.77 -3.04 -2.53
CA THR A 234 11.66 -2.07 -3.62
C THR A 234 11.68 -0.62 -3.12
N TYR A 235 10.99 -0.34 -2.02
CA TYR A 235 10.88 1.03 -1.52
C TYR A 235 12.07 1.42 -0.62
N PHE A 236 12.38 0.60 0.39
CA PHE A 236 13.43 0.92 1.36
C PHE A 236 14.78 0.32 0.98
N GLY A 237 14.83 -0.96 0.63
CA GLY A 237 16.07 -1.67 0.34
C GLY A 237 16.84 -1.02 -0.81
N VAL A 238 16.16 -0.68 -1.89
CA VAL A 238 16.81 -0.02 -3.03
C VAL A 238 17.26 1.39 -2.67
N ASN A 239 16.43 2.19 -1.99
CA ASN A 239 16.76 3.58 -1.69
C ASN A 239 17.90 3.73 -0.70
N TYR A 240 18.00 2.85 0.32
CA TYR A 240 18.94 3.01 1.44
C TYR A 240 20.11 2.02 1.42
N VAL A 241 20.01 0.90 0.69
CA VAL A 241 21.04 -0.16 0.71
C VAL A 241 21.69 -0.36 -0.65
N LEU A 242 20.91 -0.50 -1.73
CA LEU A 242 21.43 -0.83 -3.06
C LEU A 242 21.83 0.41 -3.87
N GLY A 243 21.14 1.54 -3.67
CA GLY A 243 21.32 2.73 -4.50
C GLY A 243 20.83 2.52 -5.95
N GLY A 244 21.27 3.39 -6.86
CA GLY A 244 20.92 3.34 -8.30
C GLY A 244 20.59 4.72 -8.84
N ILE A 245 20.39 4.83 -10.17
CA ILE A 245 20.04 6.10 -10.82
C ILE A 245 18.67 6.66 -10.40
N HIS A 246 17.79 5.81 -9.87
CA HIS A 246 16.50 6.18 -9.33
C HIS A 246 16.51 6.43 -7.80
N SER A 247 17.67 6.44 -7.15
CA SER A 247 17.79 6.63 -5.70
C SER A 247 17.93 8.12 -5.38
N TYR A 248 16.80 8.77 -5.10
CA TYR A 248 16.72 10.19 -4.72
C TYR A 248 16.52 10.37 -3.20
N ALA A 249 16.81 9.36 -2.39
CA ALA A 249 16.56 9.41 -0.94
C ALA A 249 17.46 10.41 -0.20
N ASN A 250 18.60 10.76 -0.78
CA ASN A 250 19.63 11.64 -0.19
C ASN A 250 19.76 12.99 -0.91
N SER A 251 18.83 13.35 -1.79
CA SER A 251 18.85 14.63 -2.51
C SER A 251 17.86 15.64 -1.91
#